data_59f80e24337847536bac42eafa1db202
#
_entry.id   59f80e24337847536bac42eafa1db202
#
_cell.length_a   1.000
_cell.length_b   1.000
_cell.length_c   1.000
_cell.angle_alpha   90.00
_cell.angle_beta   90.00
_cell.angle_gamma   90.00
#
_symmetry.space_group_name_H-M   'P 1'
#
loop_
_entity.id
_entity.type
_entity.pdbx_description
1 polymer ?
#
loop_
_entity_poly.entity_id
_entity_poly.type
_entity_poly.pdbx_seq_one_letter_code
_entity_poly.pdbx_strand_id
1 'polypeptide(L)'
;MWAAVRKSSSKEYLQDKRIRFVELDLGNAERLKSQLSGHHFDYVVHAAGATKCLHRNDFYRVNTEGTKNLADAVVQLKMPLKRFVFISSLSIFGPVREKQPYEEIQETDKPMPNTAYGHSKLLAEEYLDSLNPKNEDGEITDVVLPYIVLRPTGVYGPREKDYFLMAKSIKQHIDFAVGYKPQDITFVYVQDVVQAVFLALDHGMSGRKYFLSDGGVYRSYDFSDLIHRNLGKPWMLRIKAPVWFLRVVTFFGEYIGRATGRISALNNDKYHILKQRNWRCNIEPAMDELGYHAQVNLEEGTALTVKWYKENGWL
;
A
#
# COMPACT_ATOMS: atom_id res chain seq x y z
N MET A 1 19.66 -13.08 -1.67
CA MET A 1 18.76 -11.94 -1.46
C MET A 1 19.19 -11.13 -0.24
N TRP A 2 19.05 -9.80 -0.27
CA TRP A 2 19.34 -8.92 0.85
C TRP A 2 18.05 -8.31 1.37
N ALA A 3 17.88 -8.26 2.69
CA ALA A 3 16.78 -7.56 3.34
C ALA A 3 17.33 -6.31 4.03
N ALA A 4 16.86 -5.15 3.59
CA ALA A 4 17.14 -3.88 4.23
C ALA A 4 16.30 -3.76 5.51
N VAL A 5 16.95 -3.55 6.64
CA VAL A 5 16.31 -3.47 7.96
C VAL A 5 16.81 -2.26 8.72
N ARG A 6 16.02 -1.73 9.62
CA ARG A 6 16.47 -0.77 10.64
C ARG A 6 17.04 -1.55 11.83
N LYS A 7 17.88 -0.94 12.63
CA LYS A 7 18.45 -1.55 13.85
C LYS A 7 17.38 -2.15 14.78
N SER A 8 16.19 -1.51 14.82
CA SER A 8 15.05 -1.93 15.66
C SER A 8 14.07 -2.88 14.96
N SER A 9 14.32 -3.31 13.72
CA SER A 9 13.41 -4.18 12.98
C SER A 9 13.35 -5.58 13.55
N SER A 10 12.15 -6.12 13.77
CA SER A 10 11.97 -7.55 14.04
C SER A 10 12.36 -8.35 12.79
N LYS A 11 13.08 -9.44 13.00
CA LYS A 11 13.46 -10.41 11.97
C LYS A 11 12.67 -11.71 12.10
N GLU A 12 11.60 -11.71 12.90
CA GLU A 12 10.80 -12.89 13.23
C GLU A 12 10.35 -13.68 11.99
N TYR A 13 9.97 -12.97 10.92
CA TYR A 13 9.50 -13.59 9.67
C TYR A 13 10.58 -13.65 8.58
N LEU A 14 11.83 -13.37 8.89
CA LEU A 14 12.97 -13.34 7.96
C LEU A 14 14.01 -14.40 8.37
N GLN A 15 13.55 -15.64 8.60
CA GLN A 15 14.38 -16.73 9.15
C GLN A 15 15.09 -17.59 8.09
N ASP A 16 14.80 -17.37 6.78
CA ASP A 16 15.46 -18.13 5.72
C ASP A 16 16.97 -17.80 5.67
N LYS A 17 17.80 -18.84 5.76
CA LYS A 17 19.28 -18.71 5.78
C LYS A 17 19.88 -18.07 4.52
N ARG A 18 19.13 -18.00 3.43
CA ARG A 18 19.53 -17.34 2.18
C ARG A 18 19.38 -15.82 2.23
N ILE A 19 18.68 -15.29 3.26
CA ILE A 19 18.52 -13.85 3.47
C ILE A 19 19.75 -13.29 4.18
N ARG A 20 20.42 -12.36 3.53
CA ARG A 20 21.42 -11.50 4.14
C ARG A 20 20.77 -10.19 4.57
N PHE A 21 21.31 -9.57 5.60
CA PHE A 21 20.77 -8.31 6.12
C PHE A 21 21.72 -7.16 5.86
N VAL A 22 21.15 -6.01 5.50
CA VAL A 22 21.86 -4.73 5.47
C VAL A 22 21.07 -3.74 6.32
N GLU A 23 21.76 -3.06 7.23
CA GLU A 23 21.12 -2.01 8.03
C GLU A 23 21.12 -0.71 7.24
N LEU A 24 19.93 -0.15 6.95
CA LEU A 24 19.76 1.08 6.20
C LEU A 24 18.97 2.12 6.99
N ASP A 25 19.44 3.36 6.92
CA ASP A 25 18.73 4.53 7.45
C ASP A 25 18.28 5.44 6.31
N LEU A 26 17.05 5.23 5.84
CA LEU A 26 16.46 6.01 4.75
C LEU A 26 16.26 7.49 5.11
N GLY A 27 16.28 7.85 6.39
CA GLY A 27 16.13 9.23 6.85
C GLY A 27 17.39 10.07 6.79
N ASN A 28 18.56 9.48 6.46
CA ASN A 28 19.83 10.18 6.39
C ASN A 28 20.57 9.82 5.10
N ALA A 29 20.60 10.74 4.14
CA ALA A 29 21.15 10.53 2.81
C ALA A 29 22.63 10.12 2.82
N GLU A 30 23.49 10.82 3.58
CA GLU A 30 24.93 10.52 3.65
C GLU A 30 25.20 9.16 4.27
N ARG A 31 24.52 8.86 5.37
CA ARG A 31 24.62 7.55 6.03
C ARG A 31 24.14 6.44 5.13
N LEU A 32 23.02 6.62 4.44
CA LEU A 32 22.47 5.65 3.51
C LEU A 32 23.43 5.37 2.36
N LYS A 33 24.02 6.41 1.77
CA LYS A 33 25.03 6.29 0.72
C LYS A 33 26.26 5.52 1.22
N SER A 34 26.75 5.82 2.43
CA SER A 34 27.85 5.09 3.04
C SER A 34 27.50 3.61 3.29
N GLN A 35 26.27 3.33 3.78
CA GLN A 35 25.81 1.96 4.04
C GLN A 35 25.62 1.13 2.77
N LEU A 36 25.30 1.77 1.64
CA LEU A 36 25.17 1.12 0.34
C LEU A 36 26.50 1.02 -0.43
N SER A 37 27.50 1.81 -0.04
CA SER A 37 28.82 1.79 -0.67
C SER A 37 29.46 0.41 -0.57
N GLY A 38 30.01 -0.06 -1.69
CA GLY A 38 30.61 -1.41 -1.77
C GLY A 38 29.61 -2.55 -2.01
N HIS A 39 28.33 -2.26 -2.03
CA HIS A 39 27.31 -3.22 -2.46
C HIS A 39 26.99 -3.05 -3.95
N HIS A 40 26.74 -4.17 -4.62
CA HIS A 40 26.28 -4.22 -6.00
C HIS A 40 24.98 -5.01 -6.04
N PHE A 41 23.88 -4.34 -6.45
CA PHE A 41 22.58 -4.95 -6.59
C PHE A 41 22.12 -4.86 -8.03
N ASP A 42 21.53 -5.93 -8.56
CA ASP A 42 20.84 -5.91 -9.85
C ASP A 42 19.43 -5.33 -9.72
N TYR A 43 18.80 -5.50 -8.56
CA TYR A 43 17.42 -5.15 -8.31
C TYR A 43 17.25 -4.47 -6.95
N VAL A 44 16.39 -3.47 -6.90
CA VAL A 44 15.92 -2.84 -5.66
C VAL A 44 14.40 -2.90 -5.63
N VAL A 45 13.83 -3.47 -4.57
CA VAL A 45 12.40 -3.41 -4.27
C VAL A 45 12.20 -2.49 -3.07
N HIS A 46 11.68 -1.30 -3.33
CA HIS A 46 11.40 -0.30 -2.30
C HIS A 46 9.97 -0.43 -1.79
N ALA A 47 9.78 -1.32 -0.82
CA ALA A 47 8.51 -1.53 -0.12
C ALA A 47 8.45 -0.82 1.25
N ALA A 48 9.54 -0.12 1.64
CA ALA A 48 9.55 0.62 2.89
C ALA A 48 8.62 1.83 2.81
N GLY A 49 7.80 2.01 3.84
CA GLY A 49 6.87 3.13 3.93
C GLY A 49 6.08 3.10 5.23
N ALA A 50 5.52 4.25 5.59
CA ALA A 50 4.63 4.39 6.73
C ALA A 50 3.20 4.55 6.21
N THR A 51 2.30 3.67 6.64
CA THR A 51 0.85 3.74 6.36
C THR A 51 0.09 4.40 7.50
N LYS A 52 0.73 4.58 8.66
CA LYS A 52 0.19 5.23 9.85
C LYS A 52 1.30 6.02 10.54
N CYS A 53 1.03 7.27 10.86
CA CYS A 53 1.94 8.13 11.60
C CYS A 53 1.19 8.93 12.67
N LEU A 54 1.90 9.31 13.73
CA LEU A 54 1.36 10.19 14.78
C LEU A 54 1.25 11.64 14.27
N HIS A 55 2.27 12.07 13.52
CA HIS A 55 2.30 13.40 12.92
C HIS A 55 2.27 13.33 11.41
N ARG A 56 1.53 14.24 10.80
CA ARG A 56 1.39 14.31 9.34
C ARG A 56 2.74 14.39 8.61
N ASN A 57 3.69 15.13 9.16
CA ASN A 57 5.02 15.31 8.56
C ASN A 57 5.85 14.02 8.53
N ASP A 58 5.55 13.05 9.40
CA ASP A 58 6.26 11.78 9.40
C ASP A 58 5.97 10.95 8.13
N PHE A 59 4.78 11.11 7.52
CA PHE A 59 4.50 10.49 6.23
C PHE A 59 5.45 11.00 5.15
N TYR A 60 5.66 12.31 5.07
CA TYR A 60 6.57 12.92 4.08
C TYR A 60 8.01 12.52 4.33
N ARG A 61 8.45 12.57 5.58
CA ARG A 61 9.81 12.16 5.95
C ARG A 61 10.11 10.70 5.59
N VAL A 62 9.16 9.79 5.86
CA VAL A 62 9.37 8.37 5.61
C VAL A 62 9.12 8.00 4.16
N ASN A 63 7.98 8.41 3.58
CA ASN A 63 7.56 7.96 2.27
C ASN A 63 8.19 8.78 1.14
N THR A 64 8.29 10.10 1.29
CA THR A 64 8.84 10.98 0.25
C THR A 64 10.35 11.09 0.37
N GLU A 65 10.85 11.64 1.49
CA GLU A 65 12.29 11.86 1.64
C GLU A 65 13.09 10.54 1.70
N GLY A 66 12.53 9.50 2.34
CA GLY A 66 13.15 8.17 2.35
C GLY A 66 13.28 7.55 0.96
N THR A 67 12.29 7.76 0.07
CA THR A 67 12.36 7.31 -1.33
C THR A 67 13.38 8.13 -2.11
N LYS A 68 13.38 9.46 -1.97
CA LYS A 68 14.37 10.35 -2.58
C LYS A 68 15.79 9.94 -2.21
N ASN A 69 16.06 9.82 -0.91
CA ASN A 69 17.39 9.46 -0.42
C ASN A 69 17.87 8.12 -1.00
N LEU A 70 16.95 7.11 -1.09
CA LEU A 70 17.31 5.81 -1.66
C LEU A 70 17.61 5.91 -3.16
N ALA A 71 16.76 6.59 -3.92
CA ALA A 71 16.95 6.78 -5.35
C ALA A 71 18.25 7.55 -5.65
N ASP A 72 18.50 8.63 -4.92
CA ASP A 72 19.72 9.43 -5.05
C ASP A 72 20.99 8.63 -4.72
N ALA A 73 20.96 7.85 -3.65
CA ALA A 73 22.09 7.00 -3.26
C ALA A 73 22.41 5.98 -4.37
N VAL A 74 21.37 5.36 -4.96
CA VAL A 74 21.52 4.40 -6.07
C VAL A 74 22.14 5.08 -7.29
N VAL A 75 21.63 6.26 -7.69
CA VAL A 75 22.11 7.02 -8.85
C VAL A 75 23.54 7.52 -8.63
N GLN A 76 23.82 8.14 -7.47
CA GLN A 76 25.13 8.69 -7.14
C GLN A 76 26.22 7.61 -7.01
N LEU A 77 25.87 6.43 -6.53
CA LEU A 77 26.77 5.28 -6.47
C LEU A 77 26.90 4.57 -7.83
N LYS A 78 26.19 5.02 -8.85
CA LYS A 78 26.15 4.41 -10.19
C LYS A 78 25.89 2.90 -10.11
N MET A 79 24.94 2.50 -9.26
CA MET A 79 24.60 1.09 -9.15
C MET A 79 24.06 0.55 -10.48
N PRO A 80 24.56 -0.59 -10.98
CA PRO A 80 24.13 -1.15 -12.26
C PRO A 80 22.77 -1.86 -12.15
N LEU A 81 21.75 -1.13 -11.69
CA LEU A 81 20.42 -1.70 -11.51
C LEU A 81 19.77 -2.05 -12.85
N LYS A 82 19.26 -3.27 -12.92
CA LYS A 82 18.33 -3.69 -13.98
C LYS A 82 16.93 -3.15 -13.74
N ARG A 83 16.52 -3.06 -12.44
CA ARG A 83 15.20 -2.55 -12.08
C ARG A 83 15.13 -2.01 -10.65
N PHE A 84 14.36 -0.93 -10.49
CA PHE A 84 13.93 -0.35 -9.21
C PHE A 84 12.41 -0.44 -9.11
N VAL A 85 11.86 -1.31 -8.28
CA VAL A 85 10.39 -1.44 -8.10
C VAL A 85 9.97 -0.66 -6.86
N PHE A 86 9.10 0.34 -7.04
CA PHE A 86 8.54 1.15 -5.96
C PHE A 86 7.10 0.73 -5.65
N ILE A 87 6.82 0.39 -4.39
CA ILE A 87 5.46 0.11 -3.93
C ILE A 87 4.80 1.41 -3.50
N SER A 88 3.93 1.93 -4.36
CA SER A 88 3.08 3.09 -4.12
C SER A 88 1.71 2.67 -3.58
N SER A 89 0.63 3.31 -4.01
CA SER A 89 -0.75 2.99 -3.61
C SER A 89 -1.76 3.64 -4.55
N LEU A 90 -2.92 3.03 -4.72
CA LEU A 90 -4.09 3.66 -5.35
C LEU A 90 -4.53 4.94 -4.62
N SER A 91 -4.22 5.08 -3.34
CA SER A 91 -4.59 6.25 -2.51
C SER A 91 -4.03 7.59 -3.01
N ILE A 92 -3.09 7.60 -3.96
CA ILE A 92 -2.61 8.83 -4.60
C ILE A 92 -3.68 9.54 -5.42
N PHE A 93 -4.71 8.81 -5.89
CA PHE A 93 -5.77 9.40 -6.69
C PHE A 93 -6.81 10.13 -5.85
N GLY A 94 -7.09 9.68 -4.62
CA GLY A 94 -8.17 10.25 -3.81
C GLY A 94 -9.56 10.03 -4.45
N PRO A 95 -10.54 10.92 -4.19
CA PRO A 95 -11.94 10.75 -4.62
C PRO A 95 -12.15 11.15 -6.09
N VAL A 96 -11.66 10.34 -7.02
CA VAL A 96 -11.87 10.52 -8.46
C VAL A 96 -12.98 9.60 -8.96
N ARG A 97 -13.68 9.98 -10.05
CA ARG A 97 -14.77 9.22 -10.68
C ARG A 97 -15.86 8.77 -9.69
N GLU A 98 -16.25 9.63 -8.74
CA GLU A 98 -17.25 9.33 -7.70
C GLU A 98 -18.70 9.56 -8.13
N LYS A 99 -18.97 9.78 -9.42
CA LYS A 99 -20.33 9.85 -9.97
C LYS A 99 -20.81 8.44 -10.33
N GLN A 100 -22.04 8.09 -9.94
CA GLN A 100 -22.62 6.81 -10.30
C GLN A 100 -23.18 6.80 -11.72
N PRO A 101 -23.07 5.67 -12.46
CA PRO A 101 -22.34 4.46 -12.09
C PRO A 101 -20.85 4.73 -11.99
N TYR A 102 -20.16 4.11 -11.00
CA TYR A 102 -18.73 4.31 -10.82
C TYR A 102 -17.94 3.70 -11.98
N GLU A 103 -17.00 4.45 -12.49
CA GLU A 103 -16.05 4.02 -13.52
C GLU A 103 -14.71 3.68 -12.91
N GLU A 104 -13.91 2.89 -13.62
CA GLU A 104 -12.56 2.54 -13.20
C GLU A 104 -11.62 3.75 -13.28
N ILE A 105 -10.85 3.94 -12.21
CA ILE A 105 -9.75 4.90 -12.16
C ILE A 105 -8.70 4.44 -13.17
N GLN A 106 -8.30 5.35 -14.06
CA GLN A 106 -7.31 5.12 -15.10
C GLN A 106 -5.94 5.67 -14.66
N GLU A 107 -4.86 5.11 -15.20
CA GLU A 107 -3.50 5.63 -14.95
C GLU A 107 -3.33 7.09 -15.44
N THR A 108 -4.13 7.48 -16.43
CA THR A 108 -4.18 8.83 -17.00
C THR A 108 -5.00 9.83 -16.20
N ASP A 109 -5.78 9.37 -15.21
CA ASP A 109 -6.53 10.30 -14.36
C ASP A 109 -5.57 11.15 -13.53
N LYS A 110 -5.97 12.40 -13.29
CA LYS A 110 -5.17 13.32 -12.47
C LYS A 110 -5.21 12.89 -11.00
N PRO A 111 -4.06 12.61 -10.36
CA PRO A 111 -4.00 12.34 -8.94
C PRO A 111 -4.50 13.53 -8.11
N MET A 112 -5.37 13.25 -7.13
CA MET A 112 -5.95 14.25 -6.21
C MET A 112 -6.00 13.69 -4.77
N PRO A 113 -4.84 13.36 -4.16
CA PRO A 113 -4.81 12.74 -2.86
C PRO A 113 -5.44 13.63 -1.77
N ASN A 114 -6.31 13.05 -0.97
CA ASN A 114 -6.98 13.73 0.14
C ASN A 114 -6.48 13.27 1.52
N THR A 115 -5.43 12.45 1.55
CA THR A 115 -4.75 11.96 2.76
C THR A 115 -3.28 12.34 2.74
N ALA A 116 -2.67 12.49 3.92
CA ALA A 116 -1.22 12.73 4.02
C ALA A 116 -0.41 11.54 3.48
N TYR A 117 -0.90 10.32 3.72
CA TYR A 117 -0.32 9.11 3.15
C TYR A 117 -0.31 9.14 1.61
N GLY A 118 -1.48 9.33 0.99
CA GLY A 118 -1.59 9.36 -0.47
C GLY A 118 -0.73 10.47 -1.09
N HIS A 119 -0.74 11.67 -0.50
CA HIS A 119 0.08 12.79 -0.97
C HIS A 119 1.59 12.51 -0.84
N SER A 120 2.03 11.89 0.26
CA SER A 120 3.45 11.54 0.44
C SER A 120 3.92 10.49 -0.57
N LYS A 121 3.06 9.54 -0.95
CA LYS A 121 3.35 8.57 -2.01
C LYS A 121 3.38 9.21 -3.40
N LEU A 122 2.45 10.13 -3.68
CA LEU A 122 2.46 10.88 -4.95
C LEU A 122 3.75 11.68 -5.13
N LEU A 123 4.17 12.43 -4.12
CA LEU A 123 5.43 13.20 -4.18
C LEU A 123 6.66 12.29 -4.37
N ALA A 124 6.63 11.07 -3.87
CA ALA A 124 7.69 10.09 -4.13
C ALA A 124 7.69 9.63 -5.59
N GLU A 125 6.51 9.38 -6.18
CA GLU A 125 6.41 9.04 -7.60
C GLU A 125 6.86 10.18 -8.51
N GLU A 126 6.42 11.41 -8.23
CA GLU A 126 6.83 12.62 -8.97
C GLU A 126 8.35 12.81 -8.92
N TYR A 127 8.97 12.52 -7.77
CA TYR A 127 10.41 12.56 -7.66
C TYR A 127 11.10 11.52 -8.55
N LEU A 128 10.63 10.26 -8.53
CA LEU A 128 11.16 9.22 -9.41
C LEU A 128 11.00 9.60 -10.90
N ASP A 129 9.84 10.19 -11.26
CA ASP A 129 9.60 10.72 -12.60
C ASP A 129 10.61 11.80 -13.01
N SER A 130 11.00 12.66 -12.07
CA SER A 130 11.93 13.76 -12.33
C SER A 130 13.38 13.33 -12.56
N LEU A 131 13.73 12.09 -12.18
CA LEU A 131 15.08 11.56 -12.39
C LEU A 131 15.35 11.15 -13.83
N ASN A 132 14.30 10.75 -14.57
CA ASN A 132 14.42 10.34 -15.95
C ASN A 132 13.94 11.46 -16.87
N PRO A 133 14.84 12.08 -17.68
CA PRO A 133 14.46 13.12 -18.65
C PRO A 133 13.40 12.62 -19.63
N LYS A 134 12.47 13.50 -20.00
CA LYS A 134 11.39 13.23 -20.96
C LYS A 134 11.39 14.26 -22.07
N ASN A 135 10.99 13.84 -23.28
CA ASN A 135 10.72 14.73 -24.41
C ASN A 135 9.37 15.45 -24.27
N GLU A 136 9.00 16.28 -25.25
CA GLU A 136 7.72 17.01 -25.26
C GLU A 136 6.50 16.08 -25.27
N ASP A 137 6.63 14.88 -25.83
CA ASP A 137 5.59 13.84 -25.86
C ASP A 137 5.49 13.04 -24.56
N GLY A 138 6.38 13.31 -23.59
CA GLY A 138 6.43 12.64 -22.28
C GLY A 138 7.15 11.30 -22.28
N GLU A 139 7.84 10.93 -23.35
CA GLU A 139 8.63 9.71 -23.45
C GLU A 139 9.99 9.91 -22.78
N ILE A 140 10.46 8.88 -22.03
CA ILE A 140 11.77 8.90 -21.39
C ILE A 140 12.86 8.86 -22.45
N THR A 141 13.72 9.89 -22.48
CA THR A 141 14.83 10.03 -23.43
C THR A 141 16.13 9.42 -22.90
N ASP A 142 16.29 9.38 -21.58
CA ASP A 142 17.44 8.75 -20.93
C ASP A 142 16.99 8.09 -19.63
N VAL A 143 17.43 6.86 -19.38
CA VAL A 143 17.08 6.09 -18.20
C VAL A 143 18.18 6.23 -17.15
N VAL A 144 18.06 7.25 -16.30
CA VAL A 144 18.94 7.45 -15.14
C VAL A 144 18.64 6.43 -14.03
N LEU A 145 17.36 6.16 -13.78
CA LEU A 145 16.91 5.13 -12.84
C LEU A 145 15.86 4.25 -13.52
N PRO A 146 16.09 2.94 -13.70
CA PRO A 146 15.13 2.04 -14.36
C PRO A 146 14.01 1.63 -13.39
N TYR A 147 13.08 2.55 -13.07
CA TYR A 147 12.03 2.29 -12.09
C TYR A 147 10.70 1.85 -12.71
N ILE A 148 9.96 1.07 -11.93
CA ILE A 148 8.53 0.75 -12.12
C ILE A 148 7.80 1.03 -10.81
N VAL A 149 6.58 1.55 -10.91
CA VAL A 149 5.72 1.80 -9.75
C VAL A 149 4.56 0.82 -9.74
N LEU A 150 4.35 0.15 -8.61
CA LEU A 150 3.18 -0.67 -8.36
C LEU A 150 2.24 0.07 -7.40
N ARG A 151 0.97 0.20 -7.79
CA ARG A 151 -0.08 0.92 -7.04
C ARG A 151 -1.16 -0.06 -6.58
N PRO A 152 -0.89 -0.86 -5.54
CA PRO A 152 -1.89 -1.78 -5.03
C PRO A 152 -3.08 -1.03 -4.43
N THR A 153 -4.25 -1.69 -4.49
CA THR A 153 -5.47 -1.33 -3.78
C THR A 153 -5.40 -1.71 -2.30
N GLY A 154 -6.50 -2.07 -1.67
CA GLY A 154 -6.51 -2.58 -0.30
C GLY A 154 -5.78 -3.92 -0.17
N VAL A 155 -4.51 -3.89 0.23
CA VAL A 155 -3.71 -5.12 0.44
C VAL A 155 -4.14 -5.81 1.72
N TYR A 156 -4.50 -7.09 1.63
CA TYR A 156 -4.87 -7.91 2.77
C TYR A 156 -4.11 -9.25 2.78
N GLY A 157 -4.15 -9.95 3.91
CA GLY A 157 -3.47 -11.23 4.06
C GLY A 157 -2.86 -11.42 5.45
N PRO A 158 -2.02 -12.42 5.64
CA PRO A 158 -1.28 -12.67 6.88
C PRO A 158 -0.56 -11.43 7.40
N ARG A 159 -0.64 -11.19 8.72
CA ARG A 159 0.03 -10.10 9.45
C ARG A 159 -0.53 -8.69 9.20
N GLU A 160 -1.56 -8.54 8.36
CA GLU A 160 -2.20 -7.24 8.17
C GLU A 160 -3.06 -6.89 9.41
N LYS A 161 -2.82 -5.70 9.99
CA LYS A 161 -3.38 -5.33 11.30
C LYS A 161 -4.75 -4.65 11.24
N ASP A 162 -5.09 -3.95 10.16
CA ASP A 162 -6.37 -3.25 10.06
C ASP A 162 -7.52 -4.23 9.86
N TYR A 163 -7.36 -5.18 8.95
CA TYR A 163 -8.33 -6.25 8.74
C TYR A 163 -8.36 -7.26 9.89
N PHE A 164 -7.23 -7.44 10.59
CA PHE A 164 -7.22 -8.17 11.86
C PHE A 164 -8.12 -7.51 12.91
N LEU A 165 -8.08 -6.17 13.06
CA LEU A 165 -8.96 -5.47 14.00
C LEU A 165 -10.44 -5.65 13.63
N MET A 166 -10.78 -5.65 12.33
CA MET A 166 -12.12 -5.98 11.84
C MET A 166 -12.49 -7.42 12.23
N ALA A 167 -11.64 -8.40 11.96
CA ALA A 167 -11.89 -9.79 12.31
C ALA A 167 -12.06 -9.98 13.81
N LYS A 168 -11.27 -9.29 14.63
CA LYS A 168 -11.39 -9.30 16.11
C LYS A 168 -12.73 -8.72 16.58
N SER A 169 -13.17 -7.60 15.98
CA SER A 169 -14.47 -6.99 16.28
C SER A 169 -15.63 -7.92 15.90
N ILE A 170 -15.57 -8.54 14.73
CA ILE A 170 -16.57 -9.52 14.27
C ILE A 170 -16.59 -10.77 15.17
N LYS A 171 -15.42 -11.24 15.61
CA LYS A 171 -15.33 -12.31 16.61
C LYS A 171 -16.04 -11.96 17.93
N GLN A 172 -16.08 -10.67 18.27
CA GLN A 172 -16.81 -10.12 19.40
C GLN A 172 -18.27 -9.76 19.08
N HIS A 173 -18.79 -10.28 17.96
CA HIS A 173 -20.17 -10.10 17.49
C HIS A 173 -20.53 -8.66 17.02
N ILE A 174 -19.54 -7.81 16.73
CA ILE A 174 -19.78 -6.45 16.29
C ILE A 174 -19.09 -6.21 14.94
N ASP A 175 -19.87 -5.77 13.96
CA ASP A 175 -19.37 -5.32 12.66
C ASP A 175 -19.69 -3.84 12.46
N PHE A 176 -18.68 -3.02 12.19
CA PHE A 176 -18.83 -1.60 11.94
C PHE A 176 -18.77 -1.31 10.45
N ALA A 177 -19.85 -0.78 9.91
CA ALA A 177 -19.93 -0.28 8.54
C ALA A 177 -20.06 1.25 8.52
N VAL A 178 -19.50 1.88 7.49
CA VAL A 178 -19.48 3.35 7.35
C VAL A 178 -20.33 3.80 6.18
N GLY A 179 -21.28 4.69 6.47
CA GLY A 179 -22.12 5.33 5.47
C GLY A 179 -23.24 4.43 4.94
N TYR A 180 -24.17 5.06 4.23
CA TYR A 180 -25.35 4.41 3.68
C TYR A 180 -25.33 4.35 2.14
N LYS A 181 -24.44 5.11 1.51
CA LYS A 181 -24.32 5.13 0.04
C LYS A 181 -23.48 3.94 -0.43
N PRO A 182 -23.74 3.39 -1.61
CA PRO A 182 -22.91 2.34 -2.20
C PRO A 182 -21.43 2.76 -2.30
N GLN A 183 -20.58 1.79 -2.19
CA GLN A 183 -19.13 1.92 -2.43
C GLN A 183 -18.70 0.74 -3.30
N ASP A 184 -17.86 1.02 -4.29
CA ASP A 184 -17.15 0.02 -5.04
C ASP A 184 -15.71 -0.02 -4.52
N ILE A 185 -15.33 -1.16 -3.94
CA ILE A 185 -14.03 -1.36 -3.30
C ILE A 185 -13.32 -2.49 -4.03
N THR A 186 -12.01 -2.37 -4.16
CA THR A 186 -11.15 -3.39 -4.73
C THR A 186 -10.10 -3.83 -3.71
N PHE A 187 -9.67 -5.08 -3.80
CA PHE A 187 -8.69 -5.67 -2.91
C PHE A 187 -7.60 -6.39 -3.71
N VAL A 188 -6.48 -6.65 -3.06
CA VAL A 188 -5.44 -7.52 -3.58
C VAL A 188 -4.84 -8.35 -2.46
N TYR A 189 -4.71 -9.64 -2.67
CA TYR A 189 -4.05 -10.51 -1.70
C TYR A 189 -2.53 -10.29 -1.71
N VAL A 190 -1.90 -10.34 -0.54
CA VAL A 190 -0.48 -9.98 -0.41
C VAL A 190 0.44 -10.81 -1.31
N GLN A 191 0.12 -12.09 -1.57
CA GLN A 191 0.94 -12.94 -2.46
C GLN A 191 0.86 -12.48 -3.92
N ASP A 192 -0.28 -11.95 -4.37
CA ASP A 192 -0.41 -11.40 -5.72
C ASP A 192 0.37 -10.09 -5.86
N VAL A 193 0.48 -9.28 -4.80
CA VAL A 193 1.39 -8.13 -4.80
C VAL A 193 2.85 -8.59 -4.91
N VAL A 194 3.23 -9.66 -4.20
CA VAL A 194 4.58 -10.25 -4.31
C VAL A 194 4.84 -10.79 -5.71
N GLN A 195 3.86 -11.49 -6.32
CA GLN A 195 3.95 -11.93 -7.72
C GLN A 195 4.18 -10.74 -8.66
N ALA A 196 3.37 -9.67 -8.52
CA ALA A 196 3.52 -8.47 -9.34
C ALA A 196 4.89 -7.82 -9.20
N VAL A 197 5.49 -7.85 -7.99
CA VAL A 197 6.88 -7.39 -7.79
C VAL A 197 7.85 -8.19 -8.64
N PHE A 198 7.78 -9.53 -8.62
CA PHE A 198 8.67 -10.35 -9.43
C PHE A 198 8.45 -10.15 -10.92
N LEU A 199 7.19 -10.04 -11.37
CA LEU A 199 6.88 -9.72 -12.77
C LEU A 199 7.47 -8.36 -13.18
N ALA A 200 7.37 -7.34 -12.31
CA ALA A 200 7.93 -6.01 -12.57
C ALA A 200 9.47 -5.98 -12.57
N LEU A 201 10.16 -6.95 -11.95
CA LEU A 201 11.61 -7.09 -12.06
C LEU A 201 12.05 -7.57 -13.45
N ASP A 202 11.22 -8.40 -14.11
CA ASP A 202 11.55 -9.06 -15.37
C ASP A 202 10.87 -8.39 -16.58
N HIS A 203 9.71 -7.78 -16.38
CA HIS A 203 8.84 -7.24 -17.45
C HIS A 203 8.56 -5.74 -17.26
N GLY A 204 7.91 -5.16 -18.25
CA GLY A 204 7.49 -3.76 -18.25
C GLY A 204 8.62 -2.79 -18.60
N MET A 205 8.24 -1.58 -18.96
CA MET A 205 9.16 -0.51 -19.34
C MET A 205 9.45 0.41 -18.16
N SER A 206 10.65 1.03 -18.17
CA SER A 206 11.00 2.05 -17.19
C SER A 206 10.02 3.22 -17.20
N GLY A 207 9.65 3.71 -16.03
CA GLY A 207 8.70 4.82 -15.87
C GLY A 207 7.23 4.40 -15.85
N ARG A 208 6.91 3.11 -16.14
CA ARG A 208 5.53 2.63 -16.10
C ARG A 208 5.03 2.49 -14.66
N LYS A 209 3.70 2.63 -14.51
CA LYS A 209 3.01 2.60 -13.23
C LYS A 209 1.77 1.74 -13.37
N TYR A 210 1.58 0.76 -12.50
CA TYR A 210 0.53 -0.25 -12.65
C TYR A 210 -0.35 -0.34 -11.42
N PHE A 211 -1.67 -0.35 -11.60
CA PHE A 211 -2.60 -0.72 -10.54
C PHE A 211 -2.61 -2.23 -10.32
N LEU A 212 -2.82 -2.63 -9.06
CA LEU A 212 -2.95 -4.03 -8.69
C LEU A 212 -4.23 -4.24 -7.88
N SER A 213 -5.09 -5.12 -8.36
CA SER A 213 -6.25 -5.65 -7.65
C SER A 213 -6.46 -7.11 -8.07
N ASP A 214 -7.42 -7.79 -7.45
CA ASP A 214 -7.83 -9.14 -7.87
C ASP A 214 -8.81 -9.13 -9.06
N GLY A 215 -9.10 -7.94 -9.63
CA GLY A 215 -10.05 -7.74 -10.72
C GLY A 215 -11.52 -7.72 -10.28
N GLY A 216 -11.82 -8.11 -9.03
CA GLY A 216 -13.17 -8.06 -8.46
C GLY A 216 -13.54 -6.67 -7.97
N VAL A 217 -14.85 -6.37 -8.01
CA VAL A 217 -15.43 -5.17 -7.42
C VAL A 217 -16.37 -5.57 -6.31
N TYR A 218 -16.14 -5.06 -5.11
CA TYR A 218 -16.80 -5.48 -3.89
C TYR A 218 -17.53 -4.33 -3.22
N ARG A 219 -18.62 -4.66 -2.50
CA ARG A 219 -19.33 -3.72 -1.65
C ARG A 219 -18.68 -3.61 -0.28
N SER A 220 -19.04 -2.57 0.46
CA SER A 220 -18.44 -2.25 1.77
C SER A 220 -18.52 -3.36 2.83
N TYR A 221 -19.44 -4.33 2.69
CA TYR A 221 -19.58 -5.44 3.65
C TYR A 221 -19.18 -6.81 3.12
N ASP A 222 -18.84 -6.94 1.85
CA ASP A 222 -18.50 -8.27 1.30
C ASP A 222 -17.30 -8.86 2.05
N PHE A 223 -16.32 -8.05 2.36
CA PHE A 223 -15.15 -8.48 3.13
C PHE A 223 -15.50 -8.87 4.59
N SER A 224 -16.33 -8.08 5.26
CA SER A 224 -16.77 -8.39 6.64
C SER A 224 -17.66 -9.63 6.69
N ASP A 225 -18.51 -9.83 5.69
CA ASP A 225 -19.35 -11.03 5.57
C ASP A 225 -18.52 -12.30 5.35
N LEU A 226 -17.45 -12.22 4.54
CA LEU A 226 -16.51 -13.31 4.35
C LEU A 226 -15.73 -13.62 5.63
N ILE A 227 -15.25 -12.60 6.35
CA ILE A 227 -14.61 -12.80 7.67
C ILE A 227 -15.57 -13.48 8.64
N HIS A 228 -16.81 -12.98 8.74
CA HIS A 228 -17.84 -13.53 9.62
C HIS A 228 -18.11 -15.01 9.32
N ARG A 229 -18.26 -15.36 8.03
CA ARG A 229 -18.43 -16.76 7.57
C ARG A 229 -17.25 -17.63 8.01
N ASN A 230 -16.01 -17.19 7.80
CA ASN A 230 -14.81 -17.93 8.15
C ASN A 230 -14.56 -18.03 9.67
N LEU A 231 -15.18 -17.17 10.48
CA LEU A 231 -15.20 -17.26 11.94
C LEU A 231 -16.25 -18.25 12.47
N GLY A 232 -17.20 -18.71 11.63
CA GLY A 232 -18.28 -19.62 12.02
C GLY A 232 -19.27 -19.00 13.00
N LYS A 233 -19.49 -17.69 12.97
CA LYS A 233 -20.39 -17.01 13.91
C LYS A 233 -21.81 -16.93 13.37
N PRO A 234 -22.81 -17.43 14.10
CA PRO A 234 -24.18 -17.49 13.63
C PRO A 234 -24.91 -16.15 13.70
N TRP A 235 -24.50 -15.22 14.58
CA TRP A 235 -25.08 -13.88 14.66
C TRP A 235 -24.04 -12.81 14.84
N MET A 236 -24.37 -11.61 14.38
CA MET A 236 -23.50 -10.45 14.42
C MET A 236 -24.34 -9.19 14.38
N LEU A 237 -24.08 -8.24 15.25
CA LEU A 237 -24.69 -6.92 15.21
C LEU A 237 -23.92 -6.03 14.26
N ARG A 238 -24.51 -5.65 13.12
CA ARG A 238 -23.93 -4.69 12.19
C ARG A 238 -24.38 -3.28 12.53
N ILE A 239 -23.44 -2.44 12.93
CA ILE A 239 -23.66 -1.04 13.27
C ILE A 239 -23.23 -0.17 12.09
N LYS A 240 -24.20 0.48 11.43
CA LYS A 240 -23.92 1.44 10.35
C LYS A 240 -23.76 2.84 10.94
N ALA A 241 -22.56 3.38 10.91
CA ALA A 241 -22.29 4.74 11.36
C ALA A 241 -22.44 5.73 10.20
N PRO A 242 -23.17 6.83 10.36
CA PRO A 242 -23.20 7.88 9.35
C PRO A 242 -21.84 8.56 9.23
N VAL A 243 -21.50 9.06 8.05
CA VAL A 243 -20.17 9.63 7.75
C VAL A 243 -19.82 10.81 8.68
N TRP A 244 -20.81 11.62 9.08
CA TRP A 244 -20.59 12.72 10.01
C TRP A 244 -20.15 12.23 11.40
N PHE A 245 -20.70 11.11 11.88
CA PHE A 245 -20.33 10.51 13.16
C PHE A 245 -18.89 9.99 13.11
N LEU A 246 -18.49 9.35 12.00
CA LEU A 246 -17.11 8.92 11.79
C LEU A 246 -16.13 10.10 11.90
N ARG A 247 -16.50 11.29 11.38
CA ARG A 247 -15.67 12.50 11.48
C ARG A 247 -15.42 12.91 12.94
N VAL A 248 -16.48 12.82 13.76
CA VAL A 248 -16.37 13.13 15.21
C VAL A 248 -15.44 12.12 15.90
N VAL A 249 -15.65 10.83 15.65
CA VAL A 249 -14.84 9.75 16.24
C VAL A 249 -13.36 9.85 15.83
N THR A 250 -13.09 10.11 14.55
CA THR A 250 -11.70 10.23 14.05
C THR A 250 -11.01 11.47 14.60
N PHE A 251 -11.74 12.59 14.79
CA PHE A 251 -11.21 13.79 15.41
C PHE A 251 -10.78 13.55 16.87
N PHE A 252 -11.66 12.95 17.68
CA PHE A 252 -11.30 12.61 19.06
C PHE A 252 -10.23 11.53 19.14
N GLY A 253 -10.28 10.52 18.26
CA GLY A 253 -9.25 9.48 18.16
C GLY A 253 -7.87 10.06 17.89
N GLU A 254 -7.77 11.03 16.98
CA GLU A 254 -6.51 11.71 16.67
C GLU A 254 -6.04 12.59 17.84
N TYR A 255 -6.96 13.33 18.49
CA TYR A 255 -6.63 14.15 19.65
C TYR A 255 -6.09 13.31 20.82
N ILE A 256 -6.77 12.22 21.16
CA ILE A 256 -6.32 11.30 22.23
C ILE A 256 -4.99 10.64 21.84
N GLY A 257 -4.84 10.23 20.57
CA GLY A 257 -3.61 9.66 20.04
C GLY A 257 -2.42 10.60 20.24
N ARG A 258 -2.57 11.87 19.89
CA ARG A 258 -1.54 12.91 20.10
C ARG A 258 -1.23 13.14 21.58
N ALA A 259 -2.26 13.21 22.42
CA ALA A 259 -2.10 13.43 23.87
C ALA A 259 -1.38 12.25 24.56
N THR A 260 -1.60 11.02 24.09
CA THR A 260 -1.01 9.80 24.67
C THR A 260 0.26 9.31 23.97
N GLY A 261 0.69 9.96 22.88
CA GLY A 261 1.82 9.50 22.06
C GLY A 261 1.57 8.19 21.33
N ARG A 262 0.30 7.76 21.17
CA ARG A 262 -0.08 6.50 20.52
C ARG A 262 -0.78 6.76 19.20
N ILE A 263 -0.44 5.98 18.18
CA ILE A 263 -1.11 6.07 16.87
C ILE A 263 -2.53 5.52 17.00
N SER A 264 -3.54 6.38 16.73
CA SER A 264 -4.94 5.95 16.69
C SER A 264 -5.23 5.19 15.40
N ALA A 265 -5.98 4.08 15.51
CA ALA A 265 -6.49 3.35 14.36
C ALA A 265 -7.53 4.16 13.55
N LEU A 266 -8.24 5.09 14.22
CA LEU A 266 -9.21 6.01 13.63
C LEU A 266 -8.65 7.43 13.70
N ASN A 267 -8.16 7.94 12.59
CA ASN A 267 -7.61 9.28 12.42
C ASN A 267 -8.23 9.96 11.19
N ASN A 268 -7.84 11.20 10.92
CA ASN A 268 -8.37 11.98 9.81
C ASN A 268 -8.11 11.33 8.43
N ASP A 269 -6.94 10.73 8.20
CA ASP A 269 -6.65 10.01 6.95
C ASP A 269 -7.62 8.83 6.78
N LYS A 270 -7.90 8.08 7.87
CA LYS A 270 -8.87 6.98 7.83
C LYS A 270 -10.29 7.45 7.53
N TYR A 271 -10.67 8.65 8.03
CA TYR A 271 -11.96 9.26 7.67
C TYR A 271 -12.08 9.47 6.16
N HIS A 272 -11.06 10.02 5.51
CA HIS A 272 -11.07 10.27 4.07
C HIS A 272 -11.12 8.98 3.26
N ILE A 273 -10.36 7.95 3.66
CA ILE A 273 -10.36 6.64 3.01
C ILE A 273 -11.74 5.98 3.11
N LEU A 274 -12.34 5.94 4.31
CA LEU A 274 -13.63 5.31 4.54
C LEU A 274 -14.81 6.07 3.91
N LYS A 275 -14.68 7.38 3.71
CA LYS A 275 -15.68 8.21 3.04
C LYS A 275 -15.69 8.04 1.54
N GLN A 276 -14.56 7.75 0.92
CA GLN A 276 -14.40 7.61 -0.54
C GLN A 276 -15.29 6.48 -1.06
N ARG A 277 -15.93 6.70 -2.21
CA ARG A 277 -16.97 5.80 -2.75
C ARG A 277 -16.44 4.90 -3.84
N ASN A 278 -15.49 5.36 -4.61
CA ASN A 278 -14.93 4.63 -5.74
C ASN A 278 -13.47 4.28 -5.50
N TRP A 279 -13.18 2.97 -5.50
CA TRP A 279 -11.84 2.40 -5.44
C TRP A 279 -11.61 1.41 -6.61
N ARG A 280 -12.47 1.45 -7.64
CA ARG A 280 -12.23 0.66 -8.85
C ARG A 280 -11.03 1.20 -9.60
N CYS A 281 -10.17 0.32 -10.09
CA CYS A 281 -9.02 0.71 -10.91
C CYS A 281 -8.87 -0.26 -12.08
N ASN A 282 -8.42 0.27 -13.21
CA ASN A 282 -8.12 -0.51 -14.40
C ASN A 282 -6.78 -1.24 -14.23
N ILE A 283 -6.79 -2.56 -14.21
CA ILE A 283 -5.59 -3.40 -14.11
C ILE A 283 -5.14 -3.99 -15.46
N GLU A 284 -5.85 -3.71 -16.56
CA GLU A 284 -5.49 -4.22 -17.89
C GLU A 284 -4.03 -3.92 -18.26
N PRO A 285 -3.48 -2.70 -18.03
CA PRO A 285 -2.07 -2.46 -18.31
C PRO A 285 -1.11 -3.38 -17.55
N ALA A 286 -1.42 -3.74 -16.30
CA ALA A 286 -0.62 -4.69 -15.54
C ALA A 286 -0.75 -6.12 -16.11
N MET A 287 -1.93 -6.49 -16.60
CA MET A 287 -2.16 -7.78 -17.23
C MET A 287 -1.40 -7.90 -18.55
N ASP A 288 -1.50 -6.89 -19.39
CA ASP A 288 -0.94 -6.92 -20.75
C ASP A 288 0.58 -6.76 -20.77
N GLU A 289 1.13 -5.83 -19.95
CA GLU A 289 2.55 -5.48 -20.00
C GLU A 289 3.41 -6.29 -19.01
N LEU A 290 2.86 -6.68 -17.85
CA LEU A 290 3.58 -7.50 -16.87
C LEU A 290 3.19 -8.96 -16.89
N GLY A 291 2.07 -9.33 -17.54
CA GLY A 291 1.47 -10.66 -17.41
C GLY A 291 0.88 -10.91 -16.02
N TYR A 292 0.44 -9.83 -15.33
CA TYR A 292 -0.14 -9.94 -14.00
C TYR A 292 -1.52 -10.57 -14.04
N HIS A 293 -1.71 -11.65 -13.30
CA HIS A 293 -3.01 -12.26 -13.08
C HIS A 293 -3.13 -12.62 -11.60
N ALA A 294 -4.06 -11.99 -10.91
CA ALA A 294 -4.33 -12.33 -9.52
C ALA A 294 -4.72 -13.81 -9.39
N GLN A 295 -4.06 -14.52 -8.51
CA GLN A 295 -4.28 -15.95 -8.28
C GLN A 295 -5.29 -16.21 -7.16
N VAL A 296 -5.54 -15.21 -6.32
CA VAL A 296 -6.35 -15.34 -5.10
C VAL A 296 -7.45 -14.29 -5.11
N ASN A 297 -8.71 -14.71 -5.24
CA ASN A 297 -9.87 -13.84 -5.11
C ASN A 297 -10.17 -13.50 -3.64
N LEU A 298 -11.08 -12.56 -3.40
CA LEU A 298 -11.40 -12.09 -2.05
C LEU A 298 -11.93 -13.20 -1.13
N GLU A 299 -12.73 -14.14 -1.64
CA GLU A 299 -13.29 -15.23 -0.83
C GLU A 299 -12.20 -16.17 -0.33
N GLU A 300 -11.35 -16.66 -1.23
CA GLU A 300 -10.24 -17.54 -0.91
C GLU A 300 -9.20 -16.84 -0.02
N GLY A 301 -8.79 -15.62 -0.37
CA GLY A 301 -7.80 -14.87 0.39
C GLY A 301 -8.27 -14.52 1.80
N THR A 302 -9.56 -14.24 1.98
CA THR A 302 -10.15 -14.04 3.32
C THR A 302 -10.10 -15.31 4.14
N ALA A 303 -10.41 -16.47 3.54
CA ALA A 303 -10.31 -17.76 4.23
C ALA A 303 -8.87 -18.05 4.69
N LEU A 304 -7.89 -17.86 3.79
CA LEU A 304 -6.46 -18.01 4.10
C LEU A 304 -6.01 -17.04 5.22
N THR A 305 -6.46 -15.79 5.16
CA THR A 305 -6.13 -14.76 6.15
C THR A 305 -6.67 -15.09 7.54
N VAL A 306 -7.96 -15.45 7.64
CA VAL A 306 -8.59 -15.81 8.93
C VAL A 306 -7.99 -17.09 9.49
N LYS A 307 -7.69 -18.08 8.63
CA LYS A 307 -6.98 -19.29 9.01
C LYS A 307 -5.64 -18.95 9.65
N TRP A 308 -4.84 -18.10 8.99
CA TRP A 308 -3.54 -17.67 9.50
C TRP A 308 -3.66 -16.97 10.86
N TYR A 309 -4.66 -16.07 11.04
CA TYR A 309 -4.88 -15.38 12.31
C TYR A 309 -5.16 -16.37 13.45
N LYS A 310 -5.95 -17.44 13.18
CA LYS A 310 -6.25 -18.49 14.18
C LYS A 310 -5.00 -19.31 14.52
N GLU A 311 -4.25 -19.76 13.52
CA GLU A 311 -3.08 -20.62 13.67
C GLU A 311 -1.92 -19.92 14.39
N ASN A 312 -1.84 -18.58 14.28
CA ASN A 312 -0.78 -17.78 14.90
C ASN A 312 -1.23 -17.06 16.19
N GLY A 313 -2.37 -17.41 16.76
CA GLY A 313 -2.83 -16.89 18.03
C GLY A 313 -3.25 -15.42 18.01
N TRP A 314 -3.58 -14.88 16.86
CA TRP A 314 -4.10 -13.51 16.73
C TRP A 314 -5.61 -13.46 17.02
N LEU A 315 -6.35 -14.53 16.71
CA LEU A 315 -7.79 -14.71 16.96
C LEU A 315 -8.10 -15.86 17.90
#